data_97a10475fb5514c9b5d400935cd51165
#
_entry.id   97a10475fb5514c9b5d400935cd51165
#
_cell.length_a   1.000
_cell.length_b   1.000
_cell.length_c   1.000
_cell.angle_alpha   90.00
_cell.angle_beta   90.00
_cell.angle_gamma   90.00
#
_symmetry.space_group_name_H-M   'P 1'
#
loop_
_entity.id
_entity.type
_entity.pdbx_description
1 polymer ?
#
loop_
_entity_poly.entity_id
_entity_poly.type
_entity_poly.pdbx_seq_one_letter_code
_entity_poly.pdbx_strand_id
1 'polypeptide(L)'
;MKPTLIYDFTENYPLSTVFSETEWDVRAGNRLESFQALDTSLTYSYGSGKSVRTYTASPMHEVVRSYLNELNAKFGTAYNVCVLNYYADQKNSLGWHADDSPEQDPNHPICVLSFGAERYIFVKENGSKGVVPPEDRYFLKHGSCFIMPPGFQETHQHKIPRHDRECEPRMSMTFRKLDR
;
A
#
# COMPACT_ATOMS: atom_id res chain seq x y z
N MET A 1 3.83 -19.15 -3.15
CA MET A 1 4.31 -17.91 -2.51
C MET A 1 3.12 -17.20 -1.92
N LYS A 2 3.07 -17.00 -0.60
CA LYS A 2 1.92 -16.38 0.08
C LYS A 2 2.36 -15.16 0.87
N PRO A 3 1.51 -14.12 0.96
CA PRO A 3 1.73 -13.00 1.88
C PRO A 3 1.68 -13.43 3.34
N THR A 4 2.28 -12.62 4.20
CA THR A 4 2.19 -12.75 5.66
C THR A 4 1.35 -11.62 6.21
N LEU A 5 0.40 -11.94 7.11
CA LEU A 5 -0.44 -10.96 7.78
C LEU A 5 -0.21 -11.01 9.28
N ILE A 6 0.22 -9.86 9.84
CA ILE A 6 0.42 -9.65 11.28
C ILE A 6 -0.65 -8.66 11.74
N TYR A 7 -1.56 -9.10 12.63
CA TYR A 7 -2.71 -8.29 13.03
C TYR A 7 -2.36 -7.16 13.99
N ASP A 8 -1.50 -7.41 14.95
CA ASP A 8 -1.24 -6.49 16.06
C ASP A 8 0.15 -5.85 15.94
N PHE A 9 0.44 -5.26 14.77
CA PHE A 9 1.72 -4.59 14.52
C PHE A 9 1.81 -3.28 15.32
N THR A 10 0.72 -2.51 15.35
CA THR A 10 0.64 -1.25 16.10
C THR A 10 -0.77 -0.99 16.62
N GLU A 11 -0.87 -0.36 17.78
CA GLU A 11 -2.14 0.13 18.38
C GLU A 11 -2.38 1.62 18.08
N ASN A 12 -1.40 2.30 17.48
CA ASN A 12 -1.49 3.73 17.21
C ASN A 12 -2.54 4.05 16.14
N TYR A 13 -3.15 5.23 16.23
CA TYR A 13 -4.15 5.72 15.29
C TYR A 13 -3.71 7.04 14.65
N PRO A 14 -2.74 7.02 13.73
CA PRO A 14 -2.16 8.23 13.15
C PRO A 14 -2.99 8.84 12.01
N LEU A 15 -4.14 8.25 11.64
CA LEU A 15 -4.87 8.56 10.43
C LEU A 15 -5.21 10.04 10.29
N SER A 16 -5.82 10.64 11.30
CA SER A 16 -6.25 12.05 11.23
C SER A 16 -5.09 13.03 11.14
N THR A 17 -4.01 12.80 11.91
CA THR A 17 -2.81 13.65 11.89
C THR A 17 -2.11 13.57 10.52
N VAL A 18 -1.85 12.38 10.03
CA VAL A 18 -1.22 12.18 8.73
C VAL A 18 -2.10 12.72 7.61
N PHE A 19 -3.42 12.48 7.68
CA PHE A 19 -4.35 12.98 6.68
C PHE A 19 -4.34 14.50 6.57
N SER A 20 -4.43 15.21 7.70
CA SER A 20 -4.49 16.68 7.72
C SER A 20 -3.17 17.36 7.31
N GLU A 21 -2.04 16.69 7.52
CA GLU A 21 -0.70 17.22 7.23
C GLU A 21 -0.12 16.73 5.89
N THR A 22 -0.88 15.95 5.13
CA THR A 22 -0.44 15.40 3.83
C THR A 22 -1.09 16.18 2.69
N GLU A 23 -0.30 16.49 1.67
CA GLU A 23 -0.79 16.99 0.40
C GLU A 23 -1.17 15.80 -0.49
N TRP A 24 -2.45 15.72 -0.86
CA TRP A 24 -3.00 14.57 -1.56
C TRP A 24 -3.12 14.77 -3.06
N ASP A 25 -2.72 13.76 -3.82
CA ASP A 25 -2.95 13.62 -5.25
C ASP A 25 -4.35 13.05 -5.49
N VAL A 26 -5.14 13.74 -6.30
CA VAL A 26 -6.54 13.39 -6.59
C VAL A 26 -6.73 12.67 -7.94
N ARG A 27 -5.65 12.43 -8.68
CA ARG A 27 -5.73 11.87 -10.05
C ARG A 27 -6.32 10.47 -10.11
N ALA A 28 -6.25 9.70 -9.03
CA ALA A 28 -6.87 8.38 -8.97
C ALA A 28 -8.40 8.40 -9.09
N GLY A 29 -9.05 9.51 -8.68
CA GLY A 29 -10.49 9.74 -8.82
C GLY A 29 -11.37 9.05 -7.77
N ASN A 30 -11.02 7.86 -7.34
CA ASN A 30 -11.78 7.05 -6.38
C ASN A 30 -11.08 6.83 -5.04
N ARG A 31 -9.96 7.47 -4.82
CA ARG A 31 -9.17 7.53 -3.58
C ARG A 31 -8.14 8.64 -3.69
N LEU A 32 -7.54 9.01 -2.57
CA LEU A 32 -6.44 9.97 -2.54
C LEU A 32 -5.11 9.21 -2.42
N GLU A 33 -4.06 9.76 -3.03
CA GLU A 33 -2.73 9.16 -3.02
C GLU A 33 -1.68 10.18 -2.59
N SER A 34 -0.60 9.72 -1.97
CA SER A 34 0.60 10.52 -1.70
C SER A 34 1.83 9.64 -1.82
N PHE A 35 2.81 10.10 -2.59
CA PHE A 35 4.11 9.45 -2.69
C PHE A 35 5.13 10.23 -1.87
N GLN A 36 5.70 9.58 -0.85
CA GLN A 36 6.64 10.17 0.09
C GLN A 36 7.95 9.39 0.09
N ALA A 37 9.07 10.08 0.17
CA ALA A 37 10.40 9.47 0.12
C ALA A 37 11.37 10.11 1.12
N LEU A 38 12.36 9.33 1.56
CA LEU A 38 13.52 9.87 2.29
C LEU A 38 14.36 10.77 1.40
N ASP A 39 14.52 10.40 0.14
CA ASP A 39 15.17 11.17 -0.91
C ASP A 39 14.11 11.65 -1.91
N THR A 40 13.82 12.93 -1.91
CA THR A 40 12.78 13.53 -2.77
C THR A 40 13.16 13.62 -4.25
N SER A 41 14.37 13.25 -4.62
CA SER A 41 14.75 13.09 -6.03
C SER A 41 14.20 11.81 -6.67
N LEU A 42 13.73 10.86 -5.85
CA LEU A 42 13.11 9.63 -6.34
C LEU A 42 11.76 9.89 -6.99
N THR A 43 11.47 9.15 -8.03
CA THR A 43 10.18 9.14 -8.71
C THR A 43 9.58 7.74 -8.69
N TYR A 44 8.27 7.67 -8.81
CA TYR A 44 7.52 6.41 -8.82
C TYR A 44 6.51 6.41 -9.95
N SER A 45 6.51 5.34 -10.75
CA SER A 45 5.58 5.19 -11.86
C SER A 45 4.53 4.12 -11.53
N TYR A 46 3.27 4.43 -11.78
CA TYR A 46 2.15 3.53 -11.51
C TYR A 46 1.19 3.48 -12.70
N GLY A 47 0.70 2.29 -13.00
CA GLY A 47 -0.20 2.03 -14.11
C GLY A 47 0.49 1.41 -15.31
N SER A 48 -0.23 1.23 -16.41
CA SER A 48 0.29 0.62 -17.64
C SER A 48 -0.16 1.36 -18.89
N GLY A 49 0.65 1.27 -19.94
CA GLY A 49 0.36 1.89 -21.24
C GLY A 49 0.09 3.39 -21.13
N LYS A 50 -1.03 3.84 -21.70
CA LYS A 50 -1.41 5.26 -21.69
C LYS A 50 -1.90 5.78 -20.35
N SER A 51 -2.14 4.90 -19.39
CA SER A 51 -2.61 5.26 -18.04
C SER A 51 -1.47 5.36 -17.00
N VAL A 52 -0.22 5.27 -17.44
CA VAL A 52 0.94 5.45 -16.54
C VAL A 52 0.92 6.86 -15.95
N ARG A 53 1.02 6.92 -14.63
CA ARG A 53 1.21 8.17 -13.88
C ARG A 53 2.56 8.13 -13.21
N THR A 54 3.29 9.23 -13.29
CA THR A 54 4.55 9.40 -12.56
C THR A 54 4.33 10.36 -11.41
N TYR A 55 4.79 9.97 -10.24
CA TYR A 55 4.70 10.74 -9.01
C TYR A 55 6.08 11.28 -8.65
N THR A 56 6.12 12.57 -8.34
CA THR A 56 7.27 13.19 -7.68
C THR A 56 7.12 13.03 -6.17
N ALA A 57 8.22 12.79 -5.49
CA ALA A 57 8.19 12.54 -4.06
C ALA A 57 7.96 13.82 -3.26
N SER A 58 7.08 13.75 -2.27
CA SER A 58 7.06 14.69 -1.15
C SER A 58 8.02 14.23 -0.06
N PRO A 59 8.55 15.14 0.79
CA PRO A 59 9.28 14.74 1.98
C PRO A 59 8.43 13.82 2.86
N MET A 60 9.07 12.78 3.40
CA MET A 60 8.35 11.81 4.21
C MET A 60 7.87 12.44 5.52
N HIS A 61 6.57 12.33 5.79
CA HIS A 61 5.95 12.76 7.04
C HIS A 61 6.63 12.07 8.22
N GLU A 62 6.82 12.77 9.33
CA GLU A 62 7.53 12.29 10.51
C GLU A 62 6.96 10.97 11.05
N VAL A 63 5.64 10.86 11.13
CA VAL A 63 4.95 9.63 11.58
C VAL A 63 5.19 8.47 10.62
N VAL A 64 5.11 8.72 9.31
CA VAL A 64 5.40 7.71 8.27
C VAL A 64 6.84 7.23 8.37
N ARG A 65 7.78 8.16 8.59
CA ARG A 65 9.21 7.84 8.78
C ARG A 65 9.43 6.97 10.02
N SER A 66 8.72 7.22 11.11
CA SER A 66 8.84 6.41 12.32
C SER A 66 8.43 4.95 12.07
N TYR A 67 7.35 4.71 11.32
CA TYR A 67 6.95 3.36 10.90
C TYR A 67 7.95 2.72 9.95
N LEU A 68 8.49 3.49 9.01
CA LEU A 68 9.53 3.00 8.10
C LEU A 68 10.75 2.50 8.88
N ASN A 69 11.22 3.28 9.86
CA ASN A 69 12.36 2.91 10.71
C ASN A 69 12.05 1.66 11.55
N GLU A 70 10.86 1.56 12.11
CA GLU A 70 10.41 0.41 12.89
C GLU A 70 10.37 -0.87 12.03
N LEU A 71 9.81 -0.79 10.82
CA LEU A 71 9.76 -1.91 9.88
C LEU A 71 11.16 -2.35 9.45
N ASN A 72 12.02 -1.39 9.11
CA ASN A 72 13.39 -1.69 8.71
C ASN A 72 14.18 -2.37 9.84
N ALA A 73 14.02 -1.91 11.08
CA ALA A 73 14.66 -2.53 12.24
C ALA A 73 14.11 -3.92 12.54
N LYS A 74 12.79 -4.08 12.49
CA LYS A 74 12.12 -5.34 12.85
C LYS A 74 12.33 -6.46 11.83
N PHE A 75 12.31 -6.14 10.54
CA PHE A 75 12.35 -7.13 9.46
C PHE A 75 13.67 -7.15 8.70
N GLY A 76 14.66 -6.33 9.07
CA GLY A 76 15.93 -6.25 8.36
C GLY A 76 15.78 -5.75 6.92
N THR A 77 14.81 -4.88 6.68
CA THR A 77 14.50 -4.31 5.37
C THR A 77 15.21 -2.97 5.16
N ALA A 78 15.13 -2.43 3.94
CA ALA A 78 15.75 -1.16 3.56
C ALA A 78 14.72 -0.25 2.85
N TYR A 79 13.48 -0.20 3.35
CA TYR A 79 12.47 0.69 2.81
C TYR A 79 12.95 2.14 2.80
N ASN A 80 12.68 2.86 1.72
CA ASN A 80 13.09 4.26 1.55
C ASN A 80 11.96 5.16 1.02
N VAL A 81 10.82 4.57 0.66
CA VAL A 81 9.64 5.29 0.20
C VAL A 81 8.36 4.71 0.80
N CYS A 82 7.30 5.51 0.80
CA CYS A 82 5.96 5.09 1.17
C CYS A 82 4.94 5.69 0.20
N VAL A 83 4.05 4.85 -0.33
CA VAL A 83 2.85 5.27 -1.03
C VAL A 83 1.68 5.19 -0.06
N LEU A 84 1.05 6.34 0.20
CA LEU A 84 -0.16 6.42 1.01
C LEU A 84 -1.38 6.36 0.10
N ASN A 85 -2.37 5.57 0.50
CA ASN A 85 -3.70 5.57 -0.10
C ASN A 85 -4.75 5.89 0.98
N TYR A 86 -5.63 6.83 0.68
CA TYR A 86 -6.73 7.19 1.56
C TYR A 86 -8.07 6.86 0.89
N TYR A 87 -8.84 6.04 1.56
CA TYR A 87 -10.18 5.58 1.16
C TYR A 87 -11.19 6.27 2.07
N ALA A 88 -11.92 7.24 1.55
CA ALA A 88 -12.84 8.07 2.35
C ALA A 88 -14.04 7.27 2.88
N ASP A 89 -14.51 6.29 2.11
CA ASP A 89 -15.65 5.45 2.45
C ASP A 89 -15.61 4.08 1.74
N GLN A 90 -16.67 3.30 1.86
CA GLN A 90 -16.81 1.98 1.25
C GLN A 90 -16.76 1.95 -0.28
N LYS A 91 -17.03 3.06 -0.95
CA LYS A 91 -17.04 3.16 -2.41
C LYS A 91 -15.65 3.27 -3.01
N ASN A 92 -14.70 3.79 -2.24
CA ASN A 92 -13.33 3.91 -2.67
C ASN A 92 -12.68 2.51 -2.76
N SER A 93 -11.89 2.30 -3.79
CA SER A 93 -11.32 1.00 -4.10
C SER A 93 -10.00 1.13 -4.87
N LEU A 94 -9.29 0.03 -4.98
CA LEU A 94 -8.11 -0.13 -5.82
C LEU A 94 -8.28 -1.42 -6.62
N GLY A 95 -8.27 -1.32 -7.95
CA GLY A 95 -8.47 -2.44 -8.86
C GLY A 95 -7.30 -3.44 -8.86
N TRP A 96 -7.45 -4.53 -9.62
CA TRP A 96 -6.40 -5.53 -9.79
C TRP A 96 -5.13 -4.91 -10.37
N HIS A 97 -4.01 -5.10 -9.69
CA HIS A 97 -2.70 -4.60 -10.09
C HIS A 97 -1.58 -5.41 -9.43
N ALA A 98 -0.38 -5.25 -9.95
CA ALA A 98 0.87 -5.59 -9.28
C ALA A 98 1.65 -4.31 -8.97
N ASP A 99 2.45 -4.34 -7.94
CA ASP A 99 3.37 -3.27 -7.59
C ASP A 99 4.73 -3.53 -8.24
N ASP A 100 4.76 -3.44 -9.58
CA ASP A 100 5.87 -3.82 -10.45
C ASP A 100 6.54 -2.62 -11.14
N SER A 101 6.50 -1.47 -10.51
CA SER A 101 7.18 -0.26 -10.99
C SER A 101 8.66 -0.54 -11.30
N PRO A 102 9.18 -0.04 -12.45
CA PRO A 102 10.57 -0.30 -12.85
C PRO A 102 11.63 0.28 -11.90
N GLU A 103 11.24 1.25 -11.08
CA GLU A 103 12.12 1.85 -10.06
C GLU A 103 12.26 0.98 -8.81
N GLN A 104 11.36 0.02 -8.62
CA GLN A 104 11.31 -0.81 -7.42
C GLN A 104 12.32 -1.98 -7.47
N ASP A 105 12.97 -2.23 -6.33
CA ASP A 105 13.78 -3.43 -6.14
C ASP A 105 12.87 -4.68 -6.06
N PRO A 106 12.90 -5.58 -7.07
CA PRO A 106 12.04 -6.76 -7.09
C PRO A 106 12.41 -7.81 -6.05
N ASN A 107 13.63 -7.74 -5.50
CA ASN A 107 14.14 -8.66 -4.48
C ASN A 107 13.80 -8.20 -3.06
N HIS A 108 13.09 -7.09 -2.91
CA HIS A 108 12.71 -6.54 -1.62
C HIS A 108 11.22 -6.75 -1.35
N PRO A 109 10.81 -7.19 -0.13
CA PRO A 109 9.39 -7.32 0.19
C PRO A 109 8.69 -5.97 0.21
N ILE A 110 7.38 -5.96 -0.01
CA ILE A 110 6.53 -4.79 0.16
C ILE A 110 5.68 -4.97 1.41
N CYS A 111 5.61 -3.95 2.24
CA CYS A 111 4.81 -3.97 3.46
C CYS A 111 3.68 -2.94 3.39
N VAL A 112 2.46 -3.36 3.75
CA VAL A 112 1.28 -2.49 3.83
C VAL A 112 0.81 -2.42 5.28
N LEU A 113 0.90 -1.25 5.90
CA LEU A 113 0.25 -0.95 7.16
C LEU A 113 -1.16 -0.40 6.90
N SER A 114 -2.13 -0.82 7.69
CA SER A 114 -3.54 -0.41 7.57
C SER A 114 -4.02 0.32 8.80
N PHE A 115 -4.67 1.46 8.61
CA PHE A 115 -5.22 2.29 9.68
C PHE A 115 -6.66 2.69 9.39
N GLY A 116 -7.51 2.68 10.40
CA GLY A 116 -8.91 3.04 10.28
C GLY A 116 -9.82 1.85 9.96
N ALA A 117 -10.77 2.05 9.05
CA ALA A 117 -11.73 1.01 8.70
C ALA A 117 -11.08 -0.27 8.18
N GLU A 118 -11.65 -1.39 8.57
CA GLU A 118 -11.18 -2.71 8.15
C GLU A 118 -11.65 -3.00 6.72
N ARG A 119 -10.74 -3.44 5.87
CA ARG A 119 -11.00 -3.75 4.47
C ARG A 119 -10.33 -5.07 4.08
N TYR A 120 -10.88 -5.74 3.08
CA TYR A 120 -10.22 -6.88 2.47
C TYR A 120 -9.17 -6.45 1.45
N ILE A 121 -8.09 -7.22 1.36
CA ILE A 121 -7.24 -7.30 0.18
C ILE A 121 -7.39 -8.69 -0.42
N PHE A 122 -7.72 -8.73 -1.70
CA PHE A 122 -7.83 -9.96 -2.47
C PHE A 122 -6.56 -10.18 -3.27
N VAL A 123 -6.11 -11.43 -3.32
CA VAL A 123 -4.91 -11.85 -4.02
C VAL A 123 -5.29 -12.91 -5.06
N LYS A 124 -4.64 -12.92 -6.21
CA LYS A 124 -4.75 -14.01 -7.20
C LYS A 124 -3.44 -14.17 -7.97
N GLU A 125 -3.20 -15.38 -8.46
CA GLU A 125 -2.15 -15.60 -9.46
C GLU A 125 -2.50 -14.93 -10.78
N ASN A 126 -1.47 -14.53 -11.53
CA ASN A 126 -1.65 -13.98 -12.86
C ASN A 126 -2.40 -14.97 -13.78
N GLY A 127 -3.36 -14.43 -14.54
CA GLY A 127 -4.19 -15.25 -15.43
C GLY A 127 -5.35 -16.00 -14.76
N SER A 128 -5.41 -16.06 -13.43
CA SER A 128 -6.53 -16.68 -12.73
C SER A 128 -7.84 -15.94 -12.99
N LYS A 129 -8.90 -16.70 -13.19
CA LYS A 129 -10.25 -16.21 -13.45
C LYS A 129 -11.23 -16.73 -12.41
N GLY A 130 -12.37 -16.07 -12.29
CA GLY A 130 -13.44 -16.47 -11.39
C GLY A 130 -13.37 -15.81 -10.01
N VAL A 131 -14.07 -16.39 -9.06
CA VAL A 131 -14.21 -15.87 -7.71
C VAL A 131 -12.94 -16.15 -6.92
N VAL A 132 -12.43 -15.14 -6.22
CA VAL A 132 -11.29 -15.31 -5.31
C VAL A 132 -11.70 -16.22 -4.15
N PRO A 133 -11.00 -17.32 -3.89
CA PRO A 133 -11.34 -18.21 -2.80
C PRO A 133 -11.07 -17.56 -1.42
N PRO A 134 -11.75 -18.02 -0.36
CA PRO A 134 -11.61 -17.41 0.97
C PRO A 134 -10.17 -17.29 1.50
N GLU A 135 -9.33 -18.29 1.22
CA GLU A 135 -7.93 -18.34 1.66
C GLU A 135 -7.04 -17.26 1.01
N ASP A 136 -7.51 -16.65 -0.08
CA ASP A 136 -6.82 -15.56 -0.80
C ASP A 136 -7.46 -14.18 -0.55
N ARG A 137 -8.33 -14.11 0.46
CA ARG A 137 -8.96 -12.87 0.96
C ARG A 137 -8.43 -12.57 2.34
N TYR A 138 -7.59 -11.58 2.45
CA TYR A 138 -6.97 -11.16 3.71
C TYR A 138 -7.76 -9.99 4.30
N PHE A 139 -8.15 -10.10 5.57
CA PHE A 139 -8.89 -9.03 6.25
C PHE A 139 -7.92 -8.11 6.97
N LEU A 140 -7.73 -6.92 6.42
CA LEU A 140 -6.78 -5.92 6.91
C LEU A 140 -7.43 -5.11 8.03
N LYS A 141 -7.17 -5.52 9.27
CA LYS A 141 -7.62 -4.80 10.46
C LYS A 141 -6.77 -3.55 10.69
N HIS A 142 -7.34 -2.63 11.47
CA HIS A 142 -6.57 -1.51 12.00
C HIS A 142 -5.29 -2.00 12.70
N GLY A 143 -4.16 -1.36 12.39
CA GLY A 143 -2.86 -1.71 12.94
C GLY A 143 -2.23 -2.98 12.37
N SER A 144 -2.81 -3.59 11.33
CA SER A 144 -2.25 -4.77 10.69
C SER A 144 -1.10 -4.42 9.74
N CYS A 145 -0.17 -5.38 9.62
CA CYS A 145 0.95 -5.35 8.69
C CYS A 145 0.82 -6.52 7.70
N PHE A 146 0.65 -6.21 6.43
CA PHE A 146 0.55 -7.19 5.35
C PHE A 146 1.82 -7.16 4.51
N ILE A 147 2.54 -8.27 4.44
CA ILE A 147 3.84 -8.37 3.78
C ILE A 147 3.73 -9.25 2.55
N MET A 148 4.00 -8.66 1.39
CA MET A 148 4.14 -9.36 0.13
C MET A 148 5.62 -9.70 -0.08
N PRO A 149 5.97 -11.00 -0.21
CA PRO A 149 7.38 -11.40 -0.31
C PRO A 149 8.02 -11.00 -1.64
N PRO A 150 9.37 -11.00 -1.73
CA PRO A 150 10.06 -10.81 -3.01
C PRO A 150 9.56 -11.75 -4.10
N GLY A 151 9.42 -11.24 -5.34
CA GLY A 151 8.91 -12.01 -6.49
C GLY A 151 7.37 -12.13 -6.54
N PHE A 152 6.66 -11.72 -5.50
CA PHE A 152 5.19 -11.79 -5.47
C PHE A 152 4.55 -10.97 -6.59
N GLN A 153 5.09 -9.81 -6.90
CA GLN A 153 4.55 -8.89 -7.90
C GLN A 153 4.70 -9.42 -9.34
N GLU A 154 5.62 -10.34 -9.56
CA GLU A 154 5.82 -10.98 -10.88
C GLU A 154 4.75 -12.05 -11.17
N THR A 155 4.22 -12.67 -10.13
CA THR A 155 3.35 -13.86 -10.24
C THR A 155 1.91 -13.63 -9.81
N HIS A 156 1.63 -12.55 -9.06
CA HIS A 156 0.34 -12.27 -8.46
C HIS A 156 -0.14 -10.84 -8.70
N GLN A 157 -1.45 -10.68 -8.62
CA GLN A 157 -2.11 -9.38 -8.52
C GLN A 157 -2.92 -9.31 -7.23
N HIS A 158 -3.18 -8.08 -6.79
CA HIS A 158 -4.02 -7.82 -5.63
C HIS A 158 -4.94 -6.63 -5.85
N LYS A 159 -6.01 -6.55 -5.07
CA LYS A 159 -6.95 -5.42 -5.09
C LYS A 159 -7.54 -5.15 -3.72
N ILE A 160 -7.99 -3.91 -3.51
CA ILE A 160 -8.88 -3.53 -2.41
C ILE A 160 -10.28 -3.34 -3.03
N PRO A 161 -11.20 -4.30 -2.88
CA PRO A 161 -12.53 -4.18 -3.44
C PRO A 161 -13.35 -3.12 -2.70
N ARG A 162 -14.42 -2.64 -3.33
CA ARG A 162 -15.45 -1.88 -2.64
C ARG A 162 -16.00 -2.72 -1.49
N HIS A 163 -16.42 -2.05 -0.42
CA HIS A 163 -17.07 -2.72 0.69
C HIS A 163 -18.60 -2.59 0.55
N ASP A 164 -19.31 -3.66 0.92
CA ASP A 164 -20.78 -3.70 0.79
C ASP A 164 -21.50 -2.83 1.81
N ARG A 165 -20.83 -2.53 2.93
CA ARG A 165 -21.39 -1.73 4.03
C ARG A 165 -20.68 -0.41 4.14
N GLU A 166 -21.43 0.61 4.53
CA GLU A 166 -20.89 1.91 4.91
C GLU A 166 -19.80 1.75 5.96
N CYS A 167 -18.68 2.44 5.77
CA CYS A 167 -17.55 2.38 6.68
C CYS A 167 -16.83 3.73 6.78
N GLU A 168 -16.13 3.88 7.89
CA GLU A 168 -15.24 5.01 8.16
C GLU A 168 -14.04 5.03 7.21
N PRO A 169 -13.29 6.13 7.15
CA PRO A 169 -12.07 6.20 6.35
C PRO A 169 -11.02 5.16 6.72
N ARG A 170 -10.27 4.73 5.70
CA ARG A 170 -9.08 3.89 5.83
C ARG A 170 -7.90 4.55 5.16
N MET A 171 -6.74 4.48 5.79
CA MET A 171 -5.46 4.82 5.19
C MET A 171 -4.56 3.61 5.15
N SER A 172 -3.89 3.37 4.03
CA SER A 172 -2.78 2.42 3.95
C SER A 172 -1.46 3.15 3.73
N MET A 173 -0.41 2.61 4.35
CA MET A 173 0.98 3.00 4.13
C MET A 173 1.70 1.83 3.49
N THR A 174 2.05 1.95 2.22
CA THR A 174 2.75 0.90 1.46
C THR A 174 4.21 1.26 1.34
N PHE A 175 5.05 0.54 2.10
CA PHE A 175 6.50 0.75 2.17
C PHE A 175 7.21 -0.09 1.13
N ARG A 176 8.13 0.54 0.42
CA ARG A 176 8.88 -0.04 -0.70
C ARG A 176 10.34 0.39 -0.67
N LYS A 177 11.17 -0.37 -1.37
CA LYS A 177 12.54 0.02 -1.70
C LYS A 177 12.61 0.39 -3.17
N LEU A 178 13.00 1.62 -3.47
CA LEU A 178 13.34 2.07 -4.83
C LEU A 178 14.85 2.19 -4.96
N ASP A 179 15.37 1.81 -6.12
CA ASP A 179 16.79 1.86 -6.42
C ASP A 179 17.19 3.11 -7.23
N ARG A 180 16.19 3.84 -7.76
CA ARG A 180 16.40 5.01 -8.61
C ARG A 180 15.13 5.86 -8.75
#